data_b89ec37bea0da3ac883ab8420dfacefc
#
_entry.id   b89ec37bea0da3ac883ab8420dfacefc
#
_cell.length_a   1.000
_cell.length_b   1.000
_cell.length_c   1.000
_cell.angle_alpha   90.00
_cell.angle_beta   90.00
_cell.angle_gamma   90.00
#
_symmetry.space_group_name_H-M   'P 1'
#
loop_
_entity.id
_entity.type
_entity.pdbx_description
1 polymer ?
#
loop_
_entity_poly.entity_id
_entity_poly.type
_entity_poly.pdbx_seq_one_letter_code
_entity_poly.pdbx_strand_id
1 'polypeptide(L)' 'MTQNQQIKSYLEQGKSITPLQALNKFGCFRLAARISDLRNDGLNIATKIVTKDGKTFASYRLVS' A
#
# COMPACT_ATOMS: atom_id res chain seq x y z
N MET A 1 16.94 2.97 0.95
CA MET A 1 15.79 2.60 0.11
C MET A 1 14.76 3.73 0.10
N THR A 2 14.16 3.99 -1.05
CA THR A 2 13.07 4.97 -1.13
C THR A 2 11.80 4.38 -0.53
N GLN A 3 10.83 5.23 -0.19
CA GLN A 3 9.53 4.75 0.29
C GLN A 3 8.86 3.82 -0.72
N ASN A 4 8.97 4.15 -2.01
CA ASN A 4 8.39 3.31 -3.06
C ASN A 4 8.98 1.91 -3.05
N GLN A 5 10.30 1.80 -2.88
CA GLN A 5 10.98 0.51 -2.82
C GLN A 5 10.60 -0.28 -1.57
N GLN A 6 10.47 0.40 -0.44
CA GLN A 6 10.06 -0.24 0.82
C GLN A 6 8.65 -0.81 0.71
N ILE A 7 7.73 -0.03 0.16
CA ILE A 7 6.34 -0.46 -0.02
C ILE A 7 6.27 -1.60 -1.04
N LYS A 8 7.00 -1.49 -2.15
CA LYS A 8 7.07 -2.53 -3.16
C LYS A 8 7.55 -3.85 -2.57
N SER A 9 8.65 -3.81 -1.82
CA SER A 9 9.20 -5.01 -1.18
C SER A 9 8.20 -5.64 -0.22
N TYR A 10 7.50 -4.82 0.55
CA TYR A 10 6.48 -5.29 1.48
C TYR A 10 5.34 -6.01 0.75
N LEU A 11 4.88 -5.44 -0.36
CA LEU A 11 3.81 -6.03 -1.16
C LEU A 11 4.27 -7.31 -1.86
N GLU A 12 5.53 -7.36 -2.29
CA GLU A 12 6.10 -8.55 -2.94
C GLU A 12 6.18 -9.76 -2.00
N GLN A 13 6.13 -9.52 -0.70
CA GLN A 13 6.08 -10.59 0.30
C GLN A 13 4.68 -11.20 0.44
N GLY A 14 3.72 -10.78 -0.36
CA GLY A 14 2.36 -11.26 -0.29
C GLY A 14 1.52 -10.58 0.79
N LYS A 15 1.99 -9.46 1.32
CA LYS A 15 1.30 -8.72 2.37
C LYS A 15 0.47 -7.59 1.79
N SER A 16 -0.61 -7.23 2.49
CA SER A 16 -1.38 -6.04 2.15
C SER A 16 -0.97 -4.88 3.05
N ILE A 17 -1.16 -3.66 2.57
CA ILE A 17 -0.79 -2.46 3.31
C ILE A 17 -1.97 -1.48 3.36
N THR A 18 -2.18 -0.88 4.52
CA THR A 18 -3.18 0.17 4.73
C THR A 18 -2.45 1.49 4.97
N PRO A 19 -3.16 2.64 4.82
CA PRO A 19 -2.53 3.94 5.10
C PRO A 19 -1.95 4.03 6.52
N LEU A 20 -2.62 3.48 7.50
CA LEU A 20 -2.12 3.49 8.87
C LEU A 20 -0.85 2.66 9.01
N GLN A 21 -0.81 1.49 8.40
CA GLN A 21 0.39 0.66 8.41
C GLN A 21 1.56 1.34 7.68
N ALA A 22 1.27 2.02 6.57
CA ALA A 22 2.29 2.74 5.84
C ALA A 22 2.89 3.86 6.68
N LEU A 23 2.05 4.58 7.42
CA LEU A 23 2.51 5.63 8.32
C LEU A 23 3.38 5.06 9.44
N ASN A 24 2.90 3.99 10.08
CA ASN A 24 3.60 3.41 11.24
C ASN A 24 4.90 2.70 10.85
N LYS A 25 4.92 2.03 9.71
CA LYS A 25 6.09 1.23 9.30
C LYS A 25 7.11 2.03 8.49
N PHE A 26 6.63 2.94 7.65
CA PHE A 26 7.49 3.63 6.68
C PHE A 26 7.42 5.15 6.79
N GLY A 27 6.63 5.69 7.71
CA GLY A 27 6.44 7.13 7.83
C GLY A 27 5.79 7.75 6.60
N CYS A 28 5.00 6.99 5.87
CA CYS A 28 4.40 7.44 4.61
C CYS A 28 3.00 8.01 4.87
N PHE A 29 2.83 9.31 4.66
CA PHE A 29 1.56 9.99 4.85
C PHE A 29 0.64 9.87 3.62
N ARG A 30 1.21 9.61 2.44
CA ARG A 30 0.47 9.63 1.17
C ARG A 30 0.61 8.29 0.45
N LEU A 31 0.08 7.26 1.08
CA LEU A 31 0.18 5.91 0.53
C LEU A 31 -0.45 5.82 -0.87
N ALA A 32 -1.60 6.47 -1.09
CA ALA A 32 -2.26 6.42 -2.39
C ALA A 32 -1.35 6.94 -3.51
N ALA A 33 -0.56 7.99 -3.23
CA ALA A 33 0.40 8.51 -4.20
C ALA A 33 1.51 7.50 -4.50
N ARG A 34 2.01 6.83 -3.45
CA ARG A 34 3.04 5.79 -3.63
C ARG A 34 2.50 4.60 -4.42
N ILE A 35 1.26 4.22 -4.14
CA ILE A 35 0.60 3.13 -4.90
C ILE A 35 0.44 3.52 -6.36
N SER A 36 0.05 4.77 -6.64
CA SER A 36 -0.05 5.26 -8.01
C SER A 36 1.29 5.20 -8.73
N ASP A 37 2.38 5.60 -8.06
CA ASP A 37 3.72 5.52 -8.62
C ASP A 37 4.10 4.08 -8.98
N LEU A 38 3.79 3.14 -8.10
CA LEU A 38 4.10 1.73 -8.33
C LEU A 38 3.26 1.15 -9.46
N ARG A 39 2.01 1.57 -9.60
CA ARG A 39 1.17 1.15 -10.72
C ARG A 39 1.72 1.67 -12.04
N ASN A 40 2.25 2.88 -12.05
CA ASN A 40 2.90 3.46 -13.22
C ASN A 40 4.17 2.70 -13.59
N ASP A 41 4.82 2.07 -12.61
CA ASP A 41 5.99 1.23 -12.84
C ASP A 41 5.63 -0.18 -13.33
N GLY A 42 4.34 -0.46 -13.52
CA GLY A 42 3.87 -1.72 -14.07
C GLY A 42 3.41 -2.75 -13.06
N LEU A 43 3.32 -2.39 -11.77
CA LEU A 43 2.82 -3.30 -10.75
C LEU A 43 1.30 -3.35 -10.76
N ASN A 44 0.75 -4.56 -10.68
CA ASN A 44 -0.69 -4.77 -10.53
C ASN A 44 -1.04 -4.75 -9.06
N ILE A 45 -1.62 -3.64 -8.61
CA ILE A 45 -1.99 -3.47 -7.20
C ILE A 45 -3.50 -3.35 -7.10
N ALA A 46 -4.11 -4.28 -6.37
CA ALA A 46 -5.54 -4.26 -6.11
C ALA A 46 -5.84 -3.41 -4.89
N THR A 47 -6.99 -2.74 -4.93
CA THR A 47 -7.49 -1.96 -3.80
C THR A 47 -8.70 -2.68 -3.23
N LYS A 48 -8.68 -2.93 -1.93
CA LYS A 48 -9.81 -3.50 -1.21
C LYS A 48 -10.26 -2.52 -0.14
N ILE A 49 -11.56 -2.25 -0.09
CA ILE A 49 -12.11 -1.39 0.95
C ILE A 49 -12.42 -2.24 2.17
N VAL A 50 -11.89 -1.84 3.31
CA VAL A 50 -12.06 -2.55 4.58
C VAL A 50 -12.80 -1.64 5.54
N THR A 51 -13.82 -2.17 6.20
CA THR A 51 -14.54 -1.48 7.26
C THR A 51 -14.26 -2.18 8.58
N LYS A 52 -13.76 -1.41 9.54
CA LYS A 52 -13.44 -1.95 10.86
C LYS A 52 -13.75 -0.89 11.90
N ASP A 53 -14.52 -1.26 12.92
CA ASP A 53 -14.87 -0.38 14.04
C ASP A 53 -15.52 0.95 13.55
N GLY A 54 -16.37 0.85 12.53
CA GLY A 54 -17.04 2.02 11.97
C GLY A 54 -16.16 2.90 11.08
N LYS A 55 -14.92 2.50 10.85
CA LYS A 55 -13.98 3.23 9.98
C LYS A 55 -13.79 2.48 8.68
N THR A 56 -13.72 3.22 7.59
CA THR A 56 -13.50 2.66 6.26
C THR A 56 -12.16 3.14 5.73
N PHE A 57 -11.35 2.20 5.24
CA PHE A 57 -10.06 2.52 4.67
C PHE A 57 -9.71 1.56 3.53
N ALA A 58 -8.77 1.97 2.69
CA ALA A 58 -8.31 1.16 1.58
C ALA A 58 -7.16 0.26 2.02
N SER A 59 -7.17 -0.99 1.53
CA SER A 59 -6.05 -1.92 1.70
C SER A 59 -5.52 -2.25 0.32
N TYR A 60 -4.21 -2.19 0.15
CA TYR A 60 -3.56 -2.43 -1.14
C TYR A 60 -2.77 -3.72 -1.09
N ARG A 61 -2.86 -4.49 -2.17
CA ARG A 61 -2.15 -5.76 -2.28
C ARG A 61 -1.67 -5.95 -3.71
N LEU A 62 -0.47 -6.51 -3.85
CA LEU A 62 0.06 -6.86 -5.16
C LEU A 62 -0.68 -8.08 -5.71
N VAL A 63 -1.19 -7.94 -6.93
CA VAL A 63 -1.82 -9.02 -7.66
C VAL A 63 -0.86 -9.43 -8.76
N SER A 64 -0.29 -10.57 -8.61
CA SER A 64 0.70 -11.06 -9.57
C SER A 64 0.08 -11.58 -10.84
#